data_1061aa0f57f30e14673e883c3ed96544
#
_entry.id   1061aa0f57f30e14673e883c3ed96544
#
_cell.length_a   1.000
_cell.length_b   1.000
_cell.length_c   1.000
_cell.angle_alpha   90.00
_cell.angle_beta   90.00
_cell.angle_gamma   90.00
#
_symmetry.space_group_name_H-M   'P 1'
#
loop_
_entity.id
_entity.type
_entity.pdbx_description
1 polymer ?
#
loop_
_entity_poly.entity_id
_entity_poly.type
_entity_poly.pdbx_seq_one_letter_code
_entity_poly.pdbx_strand_id
1 'polypeptide(L)'
;MQLDIMGGLQKLGRSLMLPIAVLPVAGLLLRLGQPDLLDIAFIANAGDAIFANLALIFAIGLAVGFANDSNGAAGLAGVVGYLVLDAVLHTLNEEINMGVLSGIIIGTVAGLLYNRFKDIKLPDYLAFFGGRRFIPIVTGLAAVILGMVFGVIWPTVQTGIDTLGQWLIDAGNLGLFVYGVLNRLLIVTGLHHVLNSFVWFVFGSFDGATGDLNRFFAGDPSAGSFMAGFFPVMMFGLPAAALAMYHAAPKGRRAQVGGLLLSLALTAFLTGVTEPIEFTFMFLAPFLYVLHALLTGLSMVIMNLLDVKLGFTFSAGAFDYALSYGLSTNGWMMIPVGLCYFALYYTVFRWAIARFDLPTPGREPETAGATSAPVDLGERGPAFVHALGGAANMTSVGACTTRLRLVLVDDKAIDEPALKQLGARGVLHLRGGGLQVILGPIADGVADEIRAAMSAEGAAPSEAPAVSEGTGSDATSVVRLSAEQLDHWLAALGGRGNVQEATAVAMTRLRLRLADAANLDEAALKTLGAQGIQRIDGGLVHVLLGERAPGVAASLGDR
;
A
#
# COMPACT_ATOMS: atom_id res chain seq x y z
N MET A 1 19.33 15.55 -18.22
CA MET A 1 18.63 14.64 -17.29
C MET A 1 18.38 15.42 -16.01
N GLN A 2 17.28 16.18 -15.92
CA GLN A 2 16.86 16.78 -14.65
C GLN A 2 16.44 15.62 -13.74
N LEU A 3 17.19 15.41 -12.66
CA LEU A 3 16.82 14.49 -11.60
C LEU A 3 15.47 14.98 -11.05
N ASP A 4 14.40 14.26 -11.27
CA ASP A 4 13.12 14.51 -10.61
C ASP A 4 13.22 14.04 -9.15
N ILE A 5 13.92 14.85 -8.35
CA ILE A 5 14.16 14.59 -6.93
C ILE A 5 12.83 14.46 -6.19
N MET A 6 11.86 15.32 -6.51
CA MET A 6 10.55 15.31 -5.86
C MET A 6 9.77 14.02 -6.18
N GLY A 7 9.78 13.55 -7.43
CA GLY A 7 9.18 12.28 -7.82
C GLY A 7 9.86 11.08 -7.15
N GLY A 8 11.19 11.12 -7.02
CA GLY A 8 11.96 10.12 -6.29
C GLY A 8 11.59 10.05 -4.80
N LEU A 9 11.50 11.19 -4.11
CA LEU A 9 11.12 11.29 -2.71
C LEU A 9 9.66 10.84 -2.48
N GLN A 10 8.74 11.21 -3.37
CA GLN A 10 7.35 10.73 -3.30
C GLN A 10 7.26 9.21 -3.51
N LYS A 11 8.08 8.64 -4.40
CA LYS A 11 8.16 7.19 -4.60
C LYS A 11 8.71 6.49 -3.36
N LEU A 12 9.74 7.08 -2.71
CA LEU A 12 10.29 6.60 -1.45
C LEU A 12 9.21 6.58 -0.36
N GLY A 13 8.55 7.71 -0.10
CA GLY A 13 7.50 7.81 0.92
C GLY A 13 6.38 6.78 0.72
N ARG A 14 5.95 6.55 -0.54
CA ARG A 14 4.95 5.54 -0.85
C ARG A 14 5.46 4.11 -0.61
N SER A 15 6.71 3.82 -0.96
CA SER A 15 7.28 2.49 -0.79
C SER A 15 7.50 2.14 0.68
N LEU A 16 7.65 3.15 1.56
CA LEU A 16 7.72 2.99 3.01
C LEU A 16 6.38 2.54 3.65
N MET A 17 5.24 2.79 3.00
CA MET A 17 3.94 2.40 3.56
C MET A 17 3.80 0.89 3.72
N LEU A 18 4.35 0.09 2.80
CA LEU A 18 4.22 -1.37 2.85
C LEU A 18 4.90 -1.99 4.07
N PRO A 19 6.20 -1.74 4.36
CA PRO A 19 6.84 -2.23 5.57
C PRO A 19 6.25 -1.63 6.86
N ILE A 20 5.83 -0.37 6.85
CA ILE A 20 5.19 0.27 8.01
C ILE A 20 3.85 -0.41 8.34
N ALA A 21 3.10 -0.90 7.36
CA ALA A 21 1.84 -1.60 7.58
C ALA A 21 1.98 -2.92 8.38
N VAL A 22 3.19 -3.44 8.57
CA VAL A 22 3.46 -4.61 9.42
C VAL A 22 3.54 -4.25 10.92
N LEU A 23 3.88 -2.99 11.24
CA LEU A 23 4.09 -2.54 12.62
C LEU A 23 2.87 -2.73 13.55
N PRO A 24 1.61 -2.55 13.11
CA PRO A 24 0.44 -2.80 13.97
C PRO A 24 0.40 -4.21 14.54
N VAL A 25 0.70 -5.21 13.69
CA VAL A 25 0.70 -6.62 14.11
C VAL A 25 1.88 -6.89 15.04
N ALA A 26 3.07 -6.40 14.69
CA ALA A 26 4.27 -6.52 15.52
C ALA A 26 4.05 -5.92 16.92
N GLY A 27 3.54 -4.70 16.97
CA GLY A 27 3.28 -4.01 18.22
C GLY A 27 2.17 -4.63 19.06
N LEU A 28 1.09 -5.08 18.40
CA LEU A 28 0.01 -5.80 19.10
C LEU A 28 0.53 -7.09 19.76
N LEU A 29 1.30 -7.89 19.03
CA LEU A 29 1.90 -9.13 19.55
C LEU A 29 2.88 -8.81 20.69
N LEU A 30 3.83 -7.89 20.46
CA LEU A 30 4.79 -7.48 21.48
C LEU A 30 4.06 -7.05 22.76
N ARG A 31 3.06 -6.19 22.61
CA ARG A 31 2.39 -5.56 23.74
C ARG A 31 1.47 -6.53 24.50
N LEU A 32 0.71 -7.37 23.79
CA LEU A 32 -0.14 -8.38 24.43
C LEU A 32 0.67 -9.42 25.20
N GLY A 33 1.88 -9.75 24.74
CA GLY A 33 2.74 -10.72 25.41
C GLY A 33 3.49 -10.21 26.62
N GLN A 34 3.49 -8.90 26.91
CA GLN A 34 4.21 -8.28 28.04
C GLN A 34 3.67 -8.73 29.41
N PRO A 35 4.52 -8.72 30.46
CA PRO A 35 4.15 -9.18 31.82
C PRO A 35 3.01 -8.39 32.46
N ASP A 36 2.81 -7.13 32.08
CA ASP A 36 1.73 -6.28 32.59
C ASP A 36 0.37 -6.48 31.90
N LEU A 37 0.30 -7.34 30.86
CA LEU A 37 -0.94 -7.70 30.17
C LEU A 37 -1.22 -9.20 30.28
N LEU A 38 -0.78 -10.01 29.30
CA LEU A 38 -1.07 -11.46 29.28
C LEU A 38 0.07 -12.32 29.86
N ASP A 39 1.27 -11.75 29.99
CA ASP A 39 2.49 -12.45 30.44
C ASP A 39 2.77 -13.74 29.64
N ILE A 40 2.70 -13.65 28.30
CA ILE A 40 2.91 -14.78 27.40
C ILE A 40 4.15 -14.53 26.55
N ALA A 41 5.30 -15.09 27.00
CA ALA A 41 6.61 -14.84 26.41
C ALA A 41 6.69 -15.16 24.90
N PHE A 42 6.04 -16.21 24.40
CA PHE A 42 6.11 -16.53 22.97
C PHE A 42 5.36 -15.52 22.09
N ILE A 43 4.32 -14.86 22.61
CA ILE A 43 3.61 -13.79 21.91
C ILE A 43 4.47 -12.53 21.88
N ALA A 44 5.09 -12.15 23.03
CA ALA A 44 6.01 -11.02 23.09
C ALA A 44 7.18 -11.21 22.13
N ASN A 45 7.82 -12.38 22.16
CA ASN A 45 8.95 -12.71 21.28
C ASN A 45 8.57 -12.74 19.79
N ALA A 46 7.34 -13.13 19.45
CA ALA A 46 6.85 -13.07 18.07
C ALA A 46 6.74 -11.61 17.55
N GLY A 47 6.29 -10.69 18.41
CA GLY A 47 6.29 -9.26 18.09
C GLY A 47 7.70 -8.69 18.00
N ASP A 48 8.55 -9.01 18.98
CA ASP A 48 9.95 -8.56 19.00
C ASP A 48 10.73 -9.03 17.79
N ALA A 49 10.52 -10.25 17.31
CA ALA A 49 11.17 -10.77 16.10
C ALA A 49 10.92 -9.91 14.87
N ILE A 50 9.76 -9.25 14.77
CA ILE A 50 9.48 -8.31 13.68
C ILE A 50 10.28 -7.01 13.88
N PHE A 51 10.29 -6.46 15.09
CA PHE A 51 11.04 -5.23 15.41
C PHE A 51 12.55 -5.43 15.23
N ALA A 52 13.10 -6.56 15.68
CA ALA A 52 14.51 -6.90 15.52
C ALA A 52 14.93 -7.02 14.04
N ASN A 53 14.00 -7.33 13.13
CA ASN A 53 14.26 -7.48 11.71
C ASN A 53 13.68 -6.34 10.85
N LEU A 54 13.39 -5.19 11.45
CA LEU A 54 12.80 -4.05 10.72
C LEU A 54 13.61 -3.64 9.49
N ALA A 55 14.94 -3.53 9.61
CA ALA A 55 15.81 -3.15 8.49
C ALA A 55 15.64 -4.10 7.29
N LEU A 56 15.56 -5.41 7.52
CA LEU A 56 15.31 -6.41 6.50
C LEU A 56 13.91 -6.25 5.89
N ILE A 57 12.89 -6.03 6.71
CA ILE A 57 11.50 -5.82 6.26
C ILE A 57 11.41 -4.57 5.39
N PHE A 58 12.10 -3.49 5.77
CA PHE A 58 12.19 -2.28 4.96
C PHE A 58 12.94 -2.52 3.65
N ALA A 59 14.03 -3.31 3.65
CA ALA A 59 14.75 -3.66 2.42
C ALA A 59 13.83 -4.39 1.42
N ILE A 60 13.02 -5.35 1.88
CA ILE A 60 12.06 -6.08 1.06
C ILE A 60 10.97 -5.13 0.55
N GLY A 61 10.35 -4.38 1.45
CA GLY A 61 9.22 -3.50 1.13
C GLY A 61 9.59 -2.42 0.11
N LEU A 62 10.75 -1.79 0.30
CA LEU A 62 11.22 -0.78 -0.64
C LEU A 62 11.65 -1.37 -1.98
N ALA A 63 12.34 -2.51 -1.98
CA ALA A 63 12.73 -3.18 -3.22
C ALA A 63 11.51 -3.49 -4.09
N VAL A 64 10.45 -4.04 -3.50
CA VAL A 64 9.19 -4.33 -4.19
C VAL A 64 8.46 -3.03 -4.58
N GLY A 65 8.41 -2.03 -3.68
CA GLY A 65 7.74 -0.75 -3.92
C GLY A 65 8.42 0.10 -5.00
N PHE A 66 9.74 -0.02 -5.17
CA PHE A 66 10.48 0.63 -6.24
C PHE A 66 10.47 -0.15 -7.55
N ALA A 67 10.20 -1.46 -7.53
CA ALA A 67 10.02 -2.26 -8.73
C ALA A 67 8.73 -1.83 -9.47
N ASN A 68 8.84 -1.60 -10.80
CA ASN A 68 7.69 -1.08 -11.57
C ASN A 68 6.52 -2.07 -11.67
N ASP A 69 6.80 -3.37 -11.54
CA ASP A 69 5.83 -4.46 -11.59
C ASP A 69 5.66 -5.18 -10.24
N SER A 70 6.18 -4.59 -9.16
CA SER A 70 6.10 -5.12 -7.78
C SER A 70 6.49 -6.61 -7.65
N ASN A 71 7.50 -7.05 -8.41
CA ASN A 71 7.88 -8.44 -8.54
C ASN A 71 8.66 -8.97 -7.33
N GLY A 72 8.40 -10.22 -6.91
CA GLY A 72 9.09 -10.87 -5.80
C GLY A 72 10.60 -11.03 -5.98
N ALA A 73 11.13 -11.06 -7.22
CA ALA A 73 12.57 -11.08 -7.46
C ALA A 73 13.26 -9.79 -6.95
N ALA A 74 12.58 -8.64 -6.95
CA ALA A 74 13.08 -7.43 -6.34
C ALA A 74 13.16 -7.58 -4.81
N GLY A 75 12.15 -8.20 -4.19
CA GLY A 75 12.15 -8.50 -2.75
C GLY A 75 13.31 -9.41 -2.34
N LEU A 76 13.54 -10.50 -3.10
CA LEU A 76 14.70 -11.37 -2.87
C LEU A 76 16.03 -10.62 -3.01
N ALA A 77 16.14 -9.73 -4.00
CA ALA A 77 17.33 -8.89 -4.15
C ALA A 77 17.52 -7.93 -2.96
N GLY A 78 16.42 -7.40 -2.40
CA GLY A 78 16.44 -6.63 -1.17
C GLY A 78 17.00 -7.41 0.02
N VAL A 79 16.57 -8.67 0.20
CA VAL A 79 17.10 -9.57 1.23
C VAL A 79 18.61 -9.79 1.06
N VAL A 80 19.03 -10.22 -0.13
CA VAL A 80 20.44 -10.48 -0.42
C VAL A 80 21.28 -9.22 -0.23
N GLY A 81 20.79 -8.08 -0.74
CA GLY A 81 21.47 -6.80 -0.60
C GLY A 81 21.64 -6.39 0.87
N TYR A 82 20.60 -6.54 1.69
CA TYR A 82 20.66 -6.20 3.11
C TYR A 82 21.66 -7.08 3.85
N LEU A 83 21.56 -8.40 3.71
CA LEU A 83 22.48 -9.33 4.39
C LEU A 83 23.94 -9.10 4.02
N VAL A 84 24.21 -8.81 2.74
CA VAL A 84 25.59 -8.51 2.28
C VAL A 84 26.06 -7.16 2.80
N LEU A 85 25.21 -6.12 2.74
CA LEU A 85 25.56 -4.78 3.22
C LEU A 85 25.87 -4.80 4.72
N ASP A 86 25.01 -5.42 5.51
CA ASP A 86 25.13 -5.53 6.95
C ASP A 86 26.42 -6.28 7.34
N ALA A 87 26.68 -7.43 6.72
CA ALA A 87 27.90 -8.20 6.96
C ALA A 87 29.18 -7.41 6.62
N VAL A 88 29.19 -6.67 5.51
CA VAL A 88 30.36 -5.85 5.13
C VAL A 88 30.59 -4.72 6.11
N LEU A 89 29.53 -4.02 6.54
CA LEU A 89 29.62 -2.92 7.50
C LEU A 89 30.19 -3.37 8.83
N HIS A 90 29.62 -4.42 9.42
CA HIS A 90 30.10 -4.96 10.70
C HIS A 90 31.53 -5.52 10.63
N THR A 91 31.94 -6.05 9.46
CA THR A 91 33.33 -6.50 9.26
C THR A 91 34.31 -5.35 9.22
N LEU A 92 33.90 -4.19 8.67
CA LEU A 92 34.76 -3.00 8.59
C LEU A 92 34.82 -2.24 9.92
N ASN A 93 33.69 -2.11 10.61
CA ASN A 93 33.60 -1.45 11.91
C ASN A 93 32.35 -1.92 12.65
N GLU A 94 32.54 -2.63 13.76
CA GLU A 94 31.47 -3.18 14.61
C GLU A 94 30.59 -2.09 15.26
N GLU A 95 31.08 -0.85 15.38
CA GLU A 95 30.32 0.28 15.96
C GLU A 95 29.32 0.91 14.97
N ILE A 96 29.38 0.55 13.68
CA ILE A 96 28.45 1.08 12.68
C ILE A 96 27.05 0.47 12.90
N ASN A 97 26.11 1.33 13.22
CA ASN A 97 24.70 0.98 13.26
C ASN A 97 23.90 1.87 12.29
N MET A 98 23.57 1.32 11.13
CA MET A 98 22.71 1.99 10.17
C MET A 98 21.22 1.73 10.46
N GLY A 99 20.88 0.75 11.28
CA GLY A 99 19.53 0.39 11.62
C GLY A 99 18.62 0.26 10.39
N VAL A 100 17.42 0.80 10.50
CA VAL A 100 16.42 0.78 9.40
C VAL A 100 16.90 1.50 8.14
N LEU A 101 17.84 2.45 8.25
CA LEU A 101 18.37 3.19 7.10
C LEU A 101 19.14 2.29 6.13
N SER A 102 19.84 1.26 6.62
CA SER A 102 20.47 0.25 5.75
C SER A 102 19.45 -0.43 4.86
N GLY A 103 18.31 -0.84 5.43
CA GLY A 103 17.20 -1.45 4.70
C GLY A 103 16.58 -0.50 3.66
N ILE A 104 16.36 0.76 4.04
CA ILE A 104 15.83 1.79 3.14
C ILE A 104 16.76 2.01 1.95
N ILE A 105 18.04 2.18 2.18
CA ILE A 105 19.04 2.45 1.13
C ILE A 105 19.14 1.26 0.19
N ILE A 106 19.41 0.06 0.73
CA ILE A 106 19.64 -1.11 -0.12
C ILE A 106 18.37 -1.60 -0.81
N GLY A 107 17.19 -1.48 -0.17
CA GLY A 107 15.91 -1.79 -0.80
C GLY A 107 15.62 -0.87 -1.98
N THR A 108 15.89 0.43 -1.83
CA THR A 108 15.78 1.39 -2.93
C THR A 108 16.72 1.03 -4.09
N VAL A 109 17.98 0.73 -3.79
CA VAL A 109 18.97 0.30 -4.79
C VAL A 109 18.54 -0.98 -5.48
N ALA A 110 18.07 -1.99 -4.75
CA ALA A 110 17.57 -3.24 -5.31
C ALA A 110 16.41 -3.02 -6.28
N GLY A 111 15.44 -2.18 -5.92
CA GLY A 111 14.31 -1.85 -6.78
C GLY A 111 14.71 -1.07 -8.04
N LEU A 112 15.68 -0.16 -7.93
CA LEU A 112 16.24 0.57 -9.09
C LEU A 112 17.03 -0.37 -10.02
N LEU A 113 17.87 -1.24 -9.47
CA LEU A 113 18.61 -2.26 -10.23
C LEU A 113 17.65 -3.25 -10.90
N TYR A 114 16.57 -3.64 -10.22
CA TYR A 114 15.51 -4.45 -10.80
C TYR A 114 14.95 -3.81 -12.08
N ASN A 115 14.51 -2.57 -12.00
CA ASN A 115 13.94 -1.87 -13.16
C ASN A 115 14.93 -1.72 -14.32
N ARG A 116 16.23 -1.62 -14.02
CA ARG A 116 17.29 -1.44 -15.04
C ARG A 116 17.70 -2.74 -15.72
N PHE A 117 17.71 -3.87 -14.97
CA PHE A 117 18.34 -5.10 -15.43
C PHE A 117 17.41 -6.31 -15.53
N LYS A 118 16.10 -6.18 -15.22
CA LYS A 118 15.16 -7.31 -15.24
C LYS A 118 15.04 -8.03 -16.59
N ASP A 119 15.36 -7.35 -17.67
CA ASP A 119 15.27 -7.85 -19.04
C ASP A 119 16.65 -8.08 -19.67
N ILE A 120 17.73 -8.10 -18.86
CA ILE A 120 19.10 -8.27 -19.35
C ILE A 120 19.28 -9.62 -20.03
N LYS A 121 19.85 -9.60 -21.22
CA LYS A 121 20.26 -10.81 -21.97
C LYS A 121 21.76 -10.98 -21.79
N LEU A 122 22.15 -12.10 -21.21
CA LEU A 122 23.54 -12.50 -21.06
C LEU A 122 23.95 -13.45 -22.21
N PRO A 123 25.25 -13.61 -22.49
CA PRO A 123 25.74 -14.61 -23.43
C PRO A 123 25.23 -16.02 -23.08
N ASP A 124 25.11 -16.91 -24.06
CA ASP A 124 24.48 -18.23 -23.92
C ASP A 124 25.04 -19.06 -22.76
N TYR A 125 26.36 -19.01 -22.52
CA TYR A 125 27.00 -19.70 -21.40
C TYR A 125 26.66 -19.14 -20.01
N LEU A 126 26.10 -17.94 -19.93
CA LEU A 126 25.59 -17.29 -18.71
C LEU A 126 24.08 -17.09 -18.75
N ALA A 127 23.39 -17.61 -19.76
CA ALA A 127 21.95 -17.37 -19.96
C ALA A 127 21.09 -17.75 -18.73
N PHE A 128 21.52 -18.77 -17.96
CA PHE A 128 20.87 -19.16 -16.70
C PHE A 128 20.77 -18.01 -15.69
N PHE A 129 21.76 -17.13 -15.65
CA PHE A 129 21.81 -15.97 -14.74
C PHE A 129 21.14 -14.71 -15.30
N GLY A 130 20.61 -14.76 -16.54
CA GLY A 130 19.97 -13.63 -17.21
C GLY A 130 18.59 -13.28 -16.65
N GLY A 131 18.08 -12.14 -17.09
CA GLY A 131 16.76 -11.63 -16.70
C GLY A 131 16.65 -11.38 -15.19
N ARG A 132 15.52 -11.74 -14.59
CA ARG A 132 15.22 -11.49 -13.17
C ARG A 132 16.18 -12.19 -12.20
N ARG A 133 16.85 -13.29 -12.62
CA ARG A 133 17.83 -14.00 -11.79
C ARG A 133 19.12 -13.22 -11.59
N PHE A 134 19.41 -12.28 -12.49
CA PHE A 134 20.58 -11.40 -12.40
C PHE A 134 20.46 -10.38 -11.25
N ILE A 135 19.23 -10.02 -10.84
CA ILE A 135 19.01 -8.93 -9.91
C ILE A 135 19.59 -9.17 -8.51
N PRO A 136 19.37 -10.32 -7.84
CA PRO A 136 20.03 -10.60 -6.56
C PRO A 136 21.56 -10.55 -6.68
N ILE A 137 22.13 -11.00 -7.80
CA ILE A 137 23.59 -11.02 -8.02
C ILE A 137 24.14 -9.59 -8.10
N VAL A 138 23.56 -8.77 -8.97
CA VAL A 138 24.04 -7.39 -9.14
C VAL A 138 23.77 -6.54 -7.89
N THR A 139 22.69 -6.83 -7.15
CA THR A 139 22.39 -6.16 -5.88
C THR A 139 23.39 -6.56 -4.80
N GLY A 140 23.78 -7.83 -4.71
CA GLY A 140 24.84 -8.29 -3.81
C GLY A 140 26.17 -7.60 -4.08
N LEU A 141 26.58 -7.49 -5.35
CA LEU A 141 27.78 -6.75 -5.74
C LEU A 141 27.68 -5.25 -5.39
N ALA A 142 26.53 -4.63 -5.66
CA ALA A 142 26.29 -3.25 -5.29
C ALA A 142 26.33 -3.06 -3.76
N ALA A 143 25.82 -4.03 -3.00
CA ALA A 143 25.84 -4.00 -1.53
C ALA A 143 27.27 -4.06 -0.98
N VAL A 144 28.17 -4.86 -1.56
CA VAL A 144 29.61 -4.87 -1.20
C VAL A 144 30.23 -3.48 -1.41
N ILE A 145 29.98 -2.89 -2.60
CA ILE A 145 30.52 -1.54 -2.91
C ILE A 145 29.95 -0.50 -1.95
N LEU A 146 28.65 -0.51 -1.69
CA LEU A 146 27.99 0.39 -0.76
C LEU A 146 28.49 0.18 0.66
N GLY A 147 28.72 -1.07 1.09
CA GLY A 147 29.27 -1.38 2.40
C GLY A 147 30.66 -0.80 2.58
N MET A 148 31.55 -0.90 1.57
CA MET A 148 32.87 -0.25 1.60
C MET A 148 32.76 1.28 1.68
N VAL A 149 31.87 1.88 0.91
CA VAL A 149 31.65 3.33 0.92
C VAL A 149 31.10 3.80 2.26
N PHE A 150 30.04 3.15 2.74
CA PHE A 150 29.41 3.51 4.01
C PHE A 150 30.30 3.14 5.21
N GLY A 151 31.11 2.10 5.16
CA GLY A 151 32.07 1.76 6.19
C GLY A 151 33.04 2.92 6.51
N VAL A 152 33.34 3.76 5.49
CA VAL A 152 34.19 4.95 5.66
C VAL A 152 33.39 6.21 6.00
N ILE A 153 32.25 6.41 5.35
CA ILE A 153 31.48 7.67 5.44
C ILE A 153 30.51 7.65 6.63
N TRP A 154 29.95 6.48 6.96
CA TRP A 154 28.87 6.37 7.93
C TRP A 154 29.21 6.87 9.34
N PRO A 155 30.39 6.65 9.91
CA PRO A 155 30.72 7.19 11.23
C PRO A 155 30.54 8.72 11.32
N THR A 156 30.89 9.44 10.25
CA THR A 156 30.67 10.90 10.18
C THR A 156 29.19 11.25 10.04
N VAL A 157 28.47 10.48 9.22
CA VAL A 157 27.02 10.66 9.03
C VAL A 157 26.29 10.35 10.34
N GLN A 158 26.65 9.25 11.01
CA GLN A 158 26.07 8.83 12.30
C GLN A 158 26.26 9.93 13.34
N THR A 159 27.46 10.46 13.50
CA THR A 159 27.75 11.60 14.40
C THR A 159 26.87 12.82 14.04
N GLY A 160 26.69 13.11 12.76
CA GLY A 160 25.79 14.19 12.32
C GLY A 160 24.32 13.96 12.67
N ILE A 161 23.85 12.72 12.48
CA ILE A 161 22.48 12.30 12.85
C ILE A 161 22.29 12.38 14.36
N ASP A 162 23.25 11.88 15.14
CA ASP A 162 23.20 11.91 16.61
C ASP A 162 23.23 13.35 17.13
N THR A 163 24.06 14.22 16.53
CA THR A 163 24.11 15.66 16.86
C THR A 163 22.78 16.34 16.57
N LEU A 164 22.16 16.05 15.41
CA LEU A 164 20.86 16.60 15.05
C LEU A 164 19.76 16.07 15.98
N GLY A 165 19.78 14.77 16.29
CA GLY A 165 18.85 14.14 17.22
C GLY A 165 18.99 14.74 18.62
N GLN A 166 20.21 14.90 19.10
CA GLN A 166 20.49 15.52 20.40
C GLN A 166 20.03 16.98 20.43
N TRP A 167 20.31 17.76 19.35
CA TRP A 167 19.81 19.13 19.24
C TRP A 167 18.27 19.19 19.29
N LEU A 168 17.60 18.27 18.61
CA LEU A 168 16.13 18.20 18.62
C LEU A 168 15.59 17.89 20.02
N ILE A 169 16.26 17.00 20.75
CA ILE A 169 15.94 16.67 22.15
C ILE A 169 16.23 17.87 23.06
N ASP A 170 17.40 18.47 22.95
CA ASP A 170 17.85 19.62 23.77
C ASP A 170 17.04 20.89 23.50
N ALA A 171 16.54 21.07 22.29
CA ALA A 171 15.59 22.13 21.95
C ALA A 171 14.25 21.97 22.67
N GLY A 172 13.99 20.84 23.31
CA GLY A 172 12.84 20.58 24.18
C GLY A 172 11.52 20.89 23.49
N ASN A 173 10.75 21.80 24.06
CA ASN A 173 9.44 22.17 23.54
C ASN A 173 9.48 22.75 22.12
N LEU A 174 10.55 23.46 21.73
CA LEU A 174 10.68 23.98 20.37
C LEU A 174 10.92 22.84 19.36
N GLY A 175 11.78 21.88 19.69
CA GLY A 175 12.03 20.69 18.87
C GLY A 175 10.75 19.87 18.64
N LEU A 176 10.00 19.62 19.70
CA LEU A 176 8.71 18.92 19.65
C LEU A 176 7.67 19.67 18.81
N PHE A 177 7.59 21.01 18.96
CA PHE A 177 6.69 21.83 18.15
C PHE A 177 7.03 21.73 16.67
N VAL A 178 8.31 21.92 16.32
CA VAL A 178 8.79 21.85 14.93
C VAL A 178 8.55 20.47 14.34
N TYR A 179 8.84 19.40 15.10
CA TYR A 179 8.57 18.04 14.67
C TYR A 179 7.07 17.81 14.36
N GLY A 180 6.17 18.21 15.28
CA GLY A 180 4.74 18.04 15.09
C GLY A 180 4.20 18.79 13.87
N VAL A 181 4.66 20.03 13.65
CA VAL A 181 4.28 20.86 12.49
C VAL A 181 4.81 20.22 11.19
N LEU A 182 6.08 19.88 11.13
CA LEU A 182 6.71 19.29 9.93
C LEU A 182 6.09 17.94 9.60
N ASN A 183 5.83 17.12 10.62
CA ASN A 183 5.19 15.82 10.43
C ASN A 183 3.87 15.96 9.65
N ARG A 184 3.01 16.91 10.04
CA ARG A 184 1.75 17.15 9.33
C ARG A 184 1.97 17.73 7.95
N LEU A 185 2.80 18.77 7.80
CA LEU A 185 3.03 19.40 6.50
C LEU A 185 3.62 18.45 5.46
N LEU A 186 4.43 17.49 5.88
CA LEU A 186 5.07 16.50 5.00
C LEU A 186 4.12 15.38 4.55
N ILE A 187 2.93 15.23 5.12
CA ILE A 187 1.92 14.23 4.69
C ILE A 187 1.53 14.45 3.23
N VAL A 188 1.45 15.70 2.78
CA VAL A 188 1.12 16.05 1.37
C VAL A 188 2.02 15.32 0.38
N THR A 189 3.30 15.20 0.73
CA THR A 189 4.34 14.57 -0.10
C THR A 189 4.60 13.11 0.26
N GLY A 190 4.11 12.63 1.41
CA GLY A 190 4.44 11.33 1.99
C GLY A 190 5.80 11.28 2.70
N LEU A 191 6.51 12.42 2.82
CA LEU A 191 7.85 12.49 3.42
C LEU A 191 7.82 12.41 4.95
N HIS A 192 6.64 12.57 5.58
CA HIS A 192 6.48 12.39 7.03
C HIS A 192 6.94 10.99 7.49
N HIS A 193 6.82 9.94 6.65
CA HIS A 193 7.34 8.61 6.96
C HIS A 193 8.87 8.60 7.10
N VAL A 194 9.58 9.39 6.29
CA VAL A 194 11.03 9.53 6.39
C VAL A 194 11.40 10.20 7.71
N LEU A 195 10.73 11.33 8.04
CA LEU A 195 10.91 12.02 9.31
C LEU A 195 10.63 11.12 10.51
N ASN A 196 9.53 10.37 10.47
CA ASN A 196 9.17 9.41 11.51
C ASN A 196 10.22 8.31 11.67
N SER A 197 10.78 7.80 10.56
CA SER A 197 11.80 6.75 10.64
C SER A 197 13.04 7.21 11.42
N PHE A 198 13.44 8.48 11.29
CA PHE A 198 14.53 9.03 12.09
C PHE A 198 14.18 9.13 13.57
N VAL A 199 13.02 9.72 13.89
CA VAL A 199 12.61 9.95 15.28
C VAL A 199 12.29 8.64 15.99
N TRP A 200 11.56 7.74 15.34
CA TRP A 200 11.07 6.51 15.99
C TRP A 200 12.11 5.41 16.10
N PHE A 201 13.09 5.33 15.17
CA PHE A 201 14.01 4.21 15.09
C PHE A 201 15.50 4.59 15.25
N VAL A 202 15.85 5.88 15.19
CA VAL A 202 17.26 6.31 15.17
C VAL A 202 17.62 7.23 16.33
N PHE A 203 16.79 8.24 16.65
CA PHE A 203 17.18 9.28 17.61
C PHE A 203 17.21 8.78 19.07
N GLY A 204 18.37 8.98 19.71
CA GLY A 204 18.61 8.57 21.08
C GLY A 204 18.87 7.08 21.25
N SER A 205 19.46 6.69 22.38
CA SER A 205 19.74 5.29 22.70
C SER A 205 19.50 5.01 24.19
N PHE A 206 19.04 3.82 24.52
CA PHE A 206 18.82 3.33 25.86
C PHE A 206 18.93 1.80 25.86
N ASP A 207 19.85 1.24 26.63
CA ASP A 207 20.11 -0.21 26.74
C ASP A 207 20.19 -0.94 25.37
N GLY A 208 20.81 -0.29 24.38
CA GLY A 208 20.95 -0.83 23.03
C GLY A 208 19.75 -0.58 22.10
N ALA A 209 18.60 -0.15 22.63
CA ALA A 209 17.46 0.29 21.82
C ALA A 209 17.67 1.72 21.32
N THR A 210 17.40 1.97 20.03
CA THR A 210 17.51 3.30 19.41
C THR A 210 16.15 3.79 18.92
N GLY A 211 15.95 5.12 18.94
CA GLY A 211 14.72 5.76 18.53
C GLY A 211 13.66 5.81 19.62
N ASP A 212 12.78 6.81 19.56
CA ASP A 212 11.79 7.08 20.61
C ASP A 212 10.80 5.92 20.81
N LEU A 213 10.45 5.21 19.73
CA LEU A 213 9.53 4.07 19.77
C LEU A 213 10.17 2.85 20.46
N ASN A 214 11.35 2.41 20.02
CA ASN A 214 11.99 1.23 20.58
C ASN A 214 12.41 1.48 22.04
N ARG A 215 12.92 2.68 22.35
CA ARG A 215 13.27 3.11 23.71
C ARG A 215 12.07 3.09 24.66
N PHE A 216 10.89 3.55 24.16
CA PHE A 216 9.66 3.51 24.96
C PHE A 216 9.28 2.08 25.36
N PHE A 217 9.34 1.13 24.42
CA PHE A 217 9.07 -0.29 24.71
C PHE A 217 10.17 -0.98 25.50
N ALA A 218 11.42 -0.47 25.45
CA ALA A 218 12.51 -0.92 26.30
C ALA A 218 12.40 -0.38 27.75
N GLY A 219 11.40 0.45 28.05
CA GLY A 219 11.17 0.99 29.39
C GLY A 219 11.97 2.25 29.73
N ASP A 220 12.49 2.97 28.73
CA ASP A 220 13.15 4.27 28.93
C ASP A 220 12.14 5.32 29.42
N PRO A 221 12.30 5.86 30.65
CA PRO A 221 11.37 6.84 31.20
C PRO A 221 11.41 8.20 30.48
N SER A 222 12.41 8.44 29.65
CA SER A 222 12.53 9.67 28.86
C SER A 222 11.86 9.57 27.50
N ALA A 223 11.57 8.37 27.00
CA ALA A 223 10.97 8.12 25.71
C ALA A 223 9.46 8.35 25.69
N GLY A 224 8.88 8.50 24.49
CA GLY A 224 7.44 8.72 24.28
C GLY A 224 7.04 10.18 24.13
N SER A 225 7.94 11.14 24.29
CA SER A 225 7.63 12.57 24.12
C SER A 225 7.27 12.95 22.68
N PHE A 226 7.94 12.33 21.70
CA PHE A 226 7.68 12.55 20.28
C PHE A 226 6.44 11.82 19.76
N MET A 227 5.82 10.98 20.59
CA MET A 227 4.62 10.23 20.24
C MET A 227 3.38 10.75 20.98
N ALA A 228 3.52 11.14 22.26
CA ALA A 228 2.41 11.49 23.14
C ALA A 228 1.49 12.59 22.58
N GLY A 229 2.07 13.61 21.94
CA GLY A 229 1.30 14.75 21.43
C GLY A 229 0.41 14.44 20.22
N PHE A 230 0.55 13.29 19.58
CA PHE A 230 -0.35 12.89 18.50
C PHE A 230 -1.72 12.40 19.02
N PHE A 231 -1.79 11.80 20.20
CA PHE A 231 -3.02 11.24 20.76
C PHE A 231 -4.17 12.25 20.91
N PRO A 232 -3.98 13.44 21.52
CA PRO A 232 -5.05 14.43 21.61
C PRO A 232 -5.56 14.88 20.24
N VAL A 233 -4.68 14.95 19.24
CA VAL A 233 -5.00 15.40 17.89
C VAL A 233 -5.78 14.31 17.14
N MET A 234 -5.28 13.08 17.12
CA MET A 234 -5.83 11.99 16.33
C MET A 234 -7.13 11.43 16.93
N MET A 235 -7.17 11.27 18.25
CA MET A 235 -8.35 10.72 18.93
C MET A 235 -9.45 11.76 19.16
N PHE A 236 -9.12 13.03 19.34
CA PHE A 236 -10.11 14.05 19.71
C PHE A 236 -10.19 15.20 18.70
N GLY A 237 -9.05 15.76 18.29
CA GLY A 237 -8.98 16.90 17.39
C GLY A 237 -9.58 16.63 16.02
N LEU A 238 -9.16 15.57 15.33
CA LEU A 238 -9.67 15.24 14.00
C LEU A 238 -11.14 14.80 13.99
N PRO A 239 -11.63 13.97 14.93
CA PRO A 239 -13.08 13.78 15.09
C PRO A 239 -13.87 15.06 15.29
N ALA A 240 -13.34 16.00 16.06
CA ALA A 240 -13.96 17.31 16.25
C ALA A 240 -13.94 18.16 14.96
N ALA A 241 -12.85 18.10 14.18
CA ALA A 241 -12.77 18.72 12.85
C ALA A 241 -13.83 18.15 11.90
N ALA A 242 -14.02 16.82 11.89
CA ALA A 242 -15.08 16.16 11.13
C ALA A 242 -16.46 16.67 11.53
N LEU A 243 -16.72 16.76 12.83
CA LEU A 243 -17.98 17.28 13.36
C LEU A 243 -18.19 18.77 13.00
N ALA A 244 -17.12 19.58 13.03
CA ALA A 244 -17.16 20.98 12.62
C ALA A 244 -17.50 21.12 11.12
N MET A 245 -16.90 20.31 10.25
CA MET A 245 -17.21 20.25 8.82
C MET A 245 -18.65 19.79 8.57
N TYR A 246 -19.11 18.75 9.27
CA TYR A 246 -20.50 18.29 9.19
C TYR A 246 -21.51 19.39 9.56
N HIS A 247 -21.27 20.09 10.67
CA HIS A 247 -22.13 21.19 11.07
C HIS A 247 -22.02 22.42 10.16
N ALA A 248 -20.88 22.60 9.48
CA ALA A 248 -20.68 23.65 8.49
C ALA A 248 -21.45 23.38 7.19
N ALA A 249 -21.67 22.13 6.84
CA ALA A 249 -22.40 21.76 5.64
C ALA A 249 -23.87 22.23 5.67
N PRO A 250 -24.44 22.68 4.53
CA PRO A 250 -25.86 23.01 4.40
C PRO A 250 -26.75 21.85 4.83
N LYS A 251 -27.90 22.15 5.49
CA LYS A 251 -28.78 21.11 6.06
C LYS A 251 -29.16 20.02 5.05
N GLY A 252 -29.41 20.39 3.79
CA GLY A 252 -29.78 19.44 2.72
C GLY A 252 -28.66 18.48 2.31
N ARG A 253 -27.38 18.81 2.57
CA ARG A 253 -26.22 18.00 2.19
C ARG A 253 -25.60 17.23 3.36
N ARG A 254 -26.04 17.48 4.60
CA ARG A 254 -25.49 16.82 5.80
C ARG A 254 -25.65 15.31 5.77
N ALA A 255 -26.78 14.80 5.29
CA ALA A 255 -27.03 13.38 5.18
C ALA A 255 -26.02 12.70 4.24
N GLN A 256 -25.63 13.36 3.15
CA GLN A 256 -24.71 12.84 2.15
C GLN A 256 -23.26 12.72 2.67
N VAL A 257 -22.82 13.70 3.48
CA VAL A 257 -21.44 13.73 3.99
C VAL A 257 -21.29 13.14 5.38
N GLY A 258 -22.39 12.98 6.13
CA GLY A 258 -22.36 12.57 7.53
C GLY A 258 -21.78 11.18 7.75
N GLY A 259 -22.20 10.21 6.93
CA GLY A 259 -21.69 8.84 6.99
C GLY A 259 -20.17 8.76 6.72
N LEU A 260 -19.71 9.46 5.67
CA LEU A 260 -18.29 9.54 5.34
C LEU A 260 -17.48 10.16 6.48
N LEU A 261 -17.89 11.36 6.95
CA LEU A 261 -17.16 12.07 8.01
C LEU A 261 -17.13 11.28 9.32
N LEU A 262 -18.22 10.58 9.66
CA LEU A 262 -18.27 9.71 10.84
C LEU A 262 -17.31 8.54 10.71
N SER A 263 -17.29 7.87 9.55
CA SER A 263 -16.36 6.75 9.28
C SER A 263 -14.91 7.20 9.39
N LEU A 264 -14.55 8.35 8.80
CA LEU A 264 -13.20 8.90 8.85
C LEU A 264 -12.80 9.32 10.28
N ALA A 265 -13.73 9.92 11.01
CA ALA A 265 -13.54 10.30 12.43
C ALA A 265 -13.31 9.07 13.31
N LEU A 266 -14.09 8.01 13.10
CA LEU A 266 -13.96 6.75 13.85
C LEU A 266 -12.63 6.04 13.52
N THR A 267 -12.22 6.04 12.26
CA THR A 267 -10.91 5.51 11.84
C THR A 267 -9.78 6.25 12.53
N ALA A 268 -9.77 7.60 12.51
CA ALA A 268 -8.76 8.39 13.20
C ALA A 268 -8.77 8.13 14.72
N PHE A 269 -9.94 8.08 15.35
CA PHE A 269 -10.08 7.83 16.78
C PHE A 269 -9.55 6.45 17.19
N LEU A 270 -9.98 5.38 16.49
CA LEU A 270 -9.64 4.00 16.89
C LEU A 270 -8.21 3.63 16.54
N THR A 271 -7.77 3.94 15.32
CA THR A 271 -6.51 3.44 14.76
C THR A 271 -5.42 4.50 14.64
N GLY A 272 -5.74 5.78 14.79
CA GLY A 272 -4.79 6.87 14.54
C GLY A 272 -4.45 7.07 13.05
N VAL A 273 -5.15 6.43 12.11
CA VAL A 273 -4.97 6.68 10.67
C VAL A 273 -5.67 7.96 10.28
N THR A 274 -4.90 8.98 9.91
CA THR A 274 -5.41 10.35 9.75
C THR A 274 -5.47 10.84 8.32
N GLU A 275 -4.68 10.25 7.41
CA GLU A 275 -4.60 10.68 6.02
C GLU A 275 -5.96 10.75 5.31
N PRO A 276 -6.89 9.80 5.50
CA PRO A 276 -8.18 9.89 4.84
C PRO A 276 -9.02 11.11 5.25
N ILE A 277 -9.00 11.49 6.54
CA ILE A 277 -9.73 12.69 7.00
C ILE A 277 -8.97 13.97 6.66
N GLU A 278 -7.64 14.00 6.79
CA GLU A 278 -6.82 15.16 6.44
C GLU A 278 -6.96 15.52 4.97
N PHE A 279 -6.99 14.55 4.08
CA PHE A 279 -7.17 14.77 2.65
C PHE A 279 -8.54 15.36 2.29
N THR A 280 -9.56 15.25 3.15
CA THR A 280 -10.86 15.87 2.90
C THR A 280 -10.83 17.39 2.96
N PHE A 281 -9.89 17.97 3.72
CA PHE A 281 -9.76 19.42 3.85
C PHE A 281 -8.41 19.97 3.37
N MET A 282 -7.36 19.16 3.31
CA MET A 282 -6.03 19.57 2.89
C MET A 282 -6.02 20.27 1.52
N PHE A 283 -6.74 19.68 0.54
CA PHE A 283 -6.78 20.19 -0.83
C PHE A 283 -7.89 21.22 -1.06
N LEU A 284 -8.99 21.10 -0.33
CA LEU A 284 -10.13 22.01 -0.47
C LEU A 284 -9.91 23.33 0.30
N ALA A 285 -9.31 23.24 1.48
CA ALA A 285 -9.09 24.34 2.40
C ALA A 285 -7.69 24.28 3.02
N PRO A 286 -6.60 24.57 2.27
CA PRO A 286 -5.22 24.47 2.77
C PRO A 286 -4.97 25.26 4.06
N PHE A 287 -5.73 26.32 4.28
CA PHE A 287 -5.65 27.11 5.52
C PHE A 287 -6.02 26.27 6.76
N LEU A 288 -7.05 25.41 6.67
CA LEU A 288 -7.40 24.49 7.76
C LEU A 288 -6.27 23.48 8.00
N TYR A 289 -5.57 23.09 6.96
CA TYR A 289 -4.45 22.16 7.09
C TYR A 289 -3.26 22.79 7.80
N VAL A 290 -2.94 24.04 7.50
CA VAL A 290 -1.90 24.79 8.24
C VAL A 290 -2.30 24.95 9.72
N LEU A 291 -3.54 25.28 10.01
CA LEU A 291 -4.05 25.34 11.40
C LEU A 291 -3.91 23.98 12.09
N HIS A 292 -4.27 22.89 11.42
CA HIS A 292 -4.11 21.53 11.94
C HIS A 292 -2.63 21.21 12.26
N ALA A 293 -1.71 21.56 11.37
CA ALA A 293 -0.28 21.36 11.60
C ALA A 293 0.22 22.15 12.83
N LEU A 294 -0.16 23.41 12.97
CA LEU A 294 0.19 24.24 14.12
C LEU A 294 -0.40 23.70 15.43
N LEU A 295 -1.66 23.26 15.41
CA LEU A 295 -2.31 22.66 16.56
C LEU A 295 -1.65 21.32 16.95
N THR A 296 -1.13 20.56 15.98
CA THR A 296 -0.37 19.35 16.26
C THR A 296 0.96 19.67 16.95
N GLY A 297 1.71 20.65 16.43
CA GLY A 297 2.93 21.11 17.12
C GLY A 297 2.66 21.59 18.54
N LEU A 298 1.57 22.34 18.74
CA LEU A 298 1.14 22.80 20.07
C LEU A 298 0.78 21.61 21.00
N SER A 299 0.14 20.57 20.47
CA SER A 299 -0.16 19.35 21.24
C SER A 299 1.10 18.67 21.76
N MET A 300 2.15 18.58 20.93
CA MET A 300 3.44 18.04 21.36
C MET A 300 4.00 18.78 22.56
N VAL A 301 3.96 20.11 22.50
CA VAL A 301 4.45 20.97 23.58
C VAL A 301 3.60 20.80 24.86
N ILE A 302 2.27 20.82 24.75
CA ILE A 302 1.37 20.69 25.90
C ILE A 302 1.59 19.35 26.60
N MET A 303 1.63 18.26 25.86
CA MET A 303 1.84 16.93 26.45
C MET A 303 3.19 16.83 27.14
N ASN A 304 4.25 17.41 26.56
CA ASN A 304 5.56 17.44 27.19
C ASN A 304 5.60 18.32 28.46
N LEU A 305 4.94 19.49 28.46
CA LEU A 305 4.83 20.36 29.64
C LEU A 305 4.08 19.70 30.81
N LEU A 306 3.16 18.80 30.50
CA LEU A 306 2.42 18.00 31.47
C LEU A 306 3.16 16.71 31.86
N ASP A 307 4.40 16.54 31.37
CA ASP A 307 5.22 15.34 31.55
C ASP A 307 4.47 14.05 31.18
N VAL A 308 3.72 14.10 30.10
CA VAL A 308 3.05 12.91 29.56
C VAL A 308 3.97 12.20 28.58
N LYS A 309 4.31 10.95 28.91
CA LYS A 309 5.03 10.04 28.03
C LYS A 309 4.09 8.93 27.62
N LEU A 310 3.88 8.75 26.33
CA LEU A 310 2.94 7.77 25.79
C LEU A 310 3.42 7.35 24.40
N GLY A 311 3.51 6.06 24.19
CA GLY A 311 3.94 5.49 22.93
C GLY A 311 2.80 4.80 22.20
N PHE A 312 3.06 4.51 20.94
CA PHE A 312 2.21 3.68 20.09
C PHE A 312 3.08 2.71 19.29
N THR A 313 2.46 1.64 18.84
CA THR A 313 3.13 0.65 17.98
C THR A 313 2.97 1.00 16.51
N PHE A 314 1.82 1.56 16.16
CA PHE A 314 1.47 1.95 14.80
C PHE A 314 1.12 3.44 14.70
N SER A 315 0.14 3.90 15.44
CA SER A 315 -0.30 5.30 15.42
C SER A 315 -1.11 5.65 16.67
N ALA A 316 -1.26 6.94 16.95
CA ALA A 316 -1.85 7.46 18.17
C ALA A 316 -3.40 7.35 18.19
N GLY A 317 -3.90 6.12 18.17
CA GLY A 317 -5.32 5.81 18.28
C GLY A 317 -5.71 5.20 19.63
N ALA A 318 -7.00 4.97 19.83
CA ALA A 318 -7.54 4.41 21.06
C ALA A 318 -7.02 2.99 21.36
N PHE A 319 -6.75 2.20 20.31
CA PHE A 319 -6.17 0.87 20.49
C PHE A 319 -4.76 0.96 21.09
N ASP A 320 -3.89 1.78 20.50
CA ASP A 320 -2.53 1.96 20.99
C ASP A 320 -2.51 2.64 22.36
N TYR A 321 -3.41 3.60 22.62
CA TYR A 321 -3.56 4.21 23.94
C TYR A 321 -3.88 3.17 25.01
N ALA A 322 -4.86 2.29 24.77
CA ALA A 322 -5.24 1.26 25.71
C ALA A 322 -4.10 0.25 25.94
N LEU A 323 -3.46 -0.19 24.86
CA LEU A 323 -2.38 -1.20 24.92
C LEU A 323 -1.10 -0.67 25.58
N SER A 324 -0.74 0.59 25.34
CA SER A 324 0.49 1.20 25.84
C SER A 324 0.30 1.96 27.17
N TYR A 325 -0.93 1.98 27.71
CA TYR A 325 -1.25 2.74 28.93
C TYR A 325 -0.40 2.32 30.12
N GLY A 326 -0.13 1.03 30.29
CA GLY A 326 0.67 0.50 31.39
C GLY A 326 2.14 0.96 31.41
N LEU A 327 2.68 1.33 30.23
CA LEU A 327 4.03 1.89 30.08
C LEU A 327 4.08 3.42 30.12
N SER A 328 2.92 4.08 30.17
CA SER A 328 2.82 5.54 30.07
C SER A 328 3.22 6.23 31.38
N THR A 329 3.83 7.42 31.26
CA THR A 329 3.96 8.38 32.35
C THR A 329 2.83 9.39 32.22
N ASN A 330 2.06 9.60 33.30
CA ASN A 330 0.90 10.50 33.35
C ASN A 330 -0.11 10.28 32.20
N GLY A 331 -0.25 9.05 31.69
CA GLY A 331 -1.09 8.73 30.54
C GLY A 331 -2.56 9.14 30.68
N TRP A 332 -3.11 9.17 31.91
CA TRP A 332 -4.49 9.60 32.19
C TRP A 332 -4.76 11.06 31.77
N MET A 333 -3.72 11.93 31.79
CA MET A 333 -3.83 13.34 31.39
C MET A 333 -4.20 13.49 29.91
N MET A 334 -3.96 12.47 29.08
CA MET A 334 -4.36 12.48 27.68
C MET A 334 -5.86 12.70 27.50
N ILE A 335 -6.70 12.17 28.41
CA ILE A 335 -8.17 12.32 28.31
C ILE A 335 -8.61 13.77 28.50
N PRO A 336 -8.29 14.48 29.62
CA PRO A 336 -8.69 15.87 29.77
C PRO A 336 -8.07 16.79 28.71
N VAL A 337 -6.80 16.58 28.32
CA VAL A 337 -6.17 17.32 27.22
C VAL A 337 -6.90 17.04 25.90
N GLY A 338 -7.23 15.79 25.61
CA GLY A 338 -7.99 15.41 24.42
C GLY A 338 -9.36 16.09 24.36
N LEU A 339 -10.10 16.15 25.46
CA LEU A 339 -11.38 16.86 25.53
C LEU A 339 -11.21 18.37 25.27
N CYS A 340 -10.17 18.98 25.82
CA CYS A 340 -9.83 20.39 25.50
C CYS A 340 -9.49 20.54 24.00
N TYR A 341 -8.76 19.59 23.42
CA TYR A 341 -8.44 19.57 22.00
C TYR A 341 -9.68 19.37 21.13
N PHE A 342 -10.62 18.55 21.55
CA PHE A 342 -11.90 18.40 20.86
C PHE A 342 -12.64 19.76 20.77
N ALA A 343 -12.76 20.46 21.90
CA ALA A 343 -13.39 21.79 21.95
C ALA A 343 -12.61 22.80 21.09
N LEU A 344 -11.29 22.82 21.20
CA LEU A 344 -10.40 23.70 20.45
C LEU A 344 -10.53 23.48 18.95
N TYR A 345 -10.39 22.23 18.46
CA TYR A 345 -10.51 21.91 17.05
C TYR A 345 -11.89 22.24 16.50
N TYR A 346 -12.94 21.86 17.23
CA TYR A 346 -14.30 22.16 16.82
C TYR A 346 -14.52 23.67 16.64
N THR A 347 -14.11 24.47 17.62
CA THR A 347 -14.31 25.93 17.60
C THR A 347 -13.44 26.59 16.53
N VAL A 348 -12.16 26.24 16.43
CA VAL A 348 -11.22 26.81 15.44
C VAL A 348 -11.65 26.46 14.01
N PHE A 349 -11.96 25.20 13.74
CA PHE A 349 -12.41 24.78 12.41
C PHE A 349 -13.75 25.42 12.06
N ARG A 350 -14.70 25.42 13.00
CA ARG A 350 -16.02 26.02 12.78
C ARG A 350 -15.92 27.52 12.50
N TRP A 351 -15.07 28.22 13.28
CA TRP A 351 -14.80 29.64 13.09
C TRP A 351 -14.11 29.91 11.74
N ALA A 352 -13.05 29.18 11.42
CA ALA A 352 -12.29 29.38 10.18
C ALA A 352 -13.16 29.11 8.95
N ILE A 353 -13.93 28.02 8.94
CA ILE A 353 -14.85 27.69 7.84
C ILE A 353 -15.89 28.81 7.63
N ALA A 354 -16.47 29.30 8.71
CA ALA A 354 -17.49 30.35 8.63
C ALA A 354 -16.90 31.71 8.27
N ARG A 355 -15.71 32.07 8.82
CA ARG A 355 -15.08 33.39 8.66
C ARG A 355 -14.50 33.62 7.28
N PHE A 356 -13.94 32.55 6.67
CA PHE A 356 -13.26 32.60 5.37
C PHE A 356 -14.04 31.90 4.27
N ASP A 357 -15.26 31.47 4.53
CA ASP A 357 -16.14 30.74 3.60
C ASP A 357 -15.42 29.57 2.91
N LEU A 358 -14.69 28.78 3.71
CA LEU A 358 -13.82 27.72 3.17
C LEU A 358 -14.65 26.57 2.62
N PRO A 359 -14.29 26.04 1.44
CA PRO A 359 -14.89 24.84 0.91
C PRO A 359 -14.43 23.62 1.75
N THR A 360 -15.41 22.85 2.21
CA THR A 360 -15.22 21.60 2.96
C THR A 360 -16.24 20.58 2.47
N PRO A 361 -16.15 19.29 2.85
CA PRO A 361 -17.13 18.30 2.42
C PRO A 361 -18.57 18.77 2.64
N GLY A 362 -19.37 18.78 1.58
CA GLY A 362 -20.74 19.29 1.54
C GLY A 362 -20.88 20.80 1.31
N ARG A 363 -19.78 21.55 1.26
CA ARG A 363 -19.73 22.99 0.94
C ARG A 363 -18.99 23.28 -0.38
N GLU A 364 -18.73 22.24 -1.19
CA GLU A 364 -18.14 22.43 -2.51
C GLU A 364 -19.11 23.29 -3.39
N PRO A 365 -18.56 24.21 -4.23
CA PRO A 365 -19.37 24.94 -5.19
C PRO A 365 -20.19 24.00 -6.07
N GLU A 366 -21.44 24.32 -6.33
CA GLU A 366 -22.25 23.57 -7.30
C GLU A 366 -21.63 23.73 -8.69
N THR A 367 -20.89 22.74 -9.15
CA THR A 367 -20.66 22.57 -10.58
C THR A 367 -22.00 22.15 -11.18
N ALA A 368 -22.61 23.06 -11.93
CA ALA A 368 -23.85 22.81 -12.63
C ALA A 368 -23.69 21.53 -13.47
N GLY A 369 -24.35 20.45 -13.08
CA GLY A 369 -24.35 19.18 -13.78
C GLY A 369 -24.19 17.90 -12.97
N ALA A 370 -23.83 17.95 -11.68
CA ALA A 370 -23.63 16.73 -10.89
C ALA A 370 -24.90 16.37 -10.08
N THR A 371 -25.93 15.91 -10.74
CA THR A 371 -26.92 15.01 -10.12
C THR A 371 -26.33 13.62 -10.11
N SER A 372 -25.59 13.29 -9.05
CA SER A 372 -25.13 11.92 -8.82
C SER A 372 -26.32 11.04 -8.50
N ALA A 373 -26.92 10.43 -9.51
CA ALA A 373 -27.67 9.21 -9.31
C ALA A 373 -26.67 8.15 -8.78
N PRO A 374 -27.04 7.29 -7.81
CA PRO A 374 -26.19 6.19 -7.41
C PRO A 374 -25.97 5.28 -8.62
N VAL A 375 -24.78 5.30 -9.20
CA VAL A 375 -24.39 4.33 -10.22
C VAL A 375 -24.27 2.99 -9.51
N ASP A 376 -24.99 1.99 -9.98
CA ASP A 376 -24.93 0.63 -9.46
C ASP A 376 -23.47 0.15 -9.45
N LEU A 377 -23.05 -0.49 -8.36
CA LEU A 377 -21.66 -0.93 -8.17
C LEU A 377 -21.18 -1.86 -9.33
N GLY A 378 -22.12 -2.56 -10.00
CA GLY A 378 -21.80 -3.41 -11.15
C GLY A 378 -21.53 -2.64 -12.45
N GLU A 379 -22.02 -1.40 -12.60
CA GLU A 379 -21.87 -0.58 -13.81
C GLU A 379 -20.76 0.48 -13.69
N ARG A 380 -20.23 0.71 -12.50
CA ARG A 380 -19.25 1.77 -12.23
C ARG A 380 -17.92 1.54 -12.94
N GLY A 381 -17.38 0.32 -12.90
CA GLY A 381 -16.13 -0.04 -13.59
C GLY A 381 -16.20 0.22 -15.09
N PRO A 382 -17.19 -0.34 -15.81
CA PRO A 382 -17.42 -0.06 -17.23
C PRO A 382 -17.59 1.43 -17.54
N ALA A 383 -18.32 2.18 -16.70
CA ALA A 383 -18.52 3.61 -16.89
C ALA A 383 -17.19 4.39 -16.78
N PHE A 384 -16.30 4.03 -15.84
CA PHE A 384 -14.96 4.61 -15.78
C PHE A 384 -14.11 4.24 -17.00
N VAL A 385 -14.16 2.99 -17.45
CA VAL A 385 -13.45 2.55 -18.67
C VAL A 385 -13.89 3.39 -19.86
N HIS A 386 -15.19 3.59 -20.06
CA HIS A 386 -15.73 4.42 -21.13
C HIS A 386 -15.27 5.89 -21.02
N ALA A 387 -15.37 6.49 -19.82
CA ALA A 387 -14.95 7.87 -19.58
C ALA A 387 -13.44 8.10 -19.74
N LEU A 388 -12.63 7.05 -19.63
CA LEU A 388 -11.17 7.07 -19.83
C LEU A 388 -10.75 6.78 -21.28
N GLY A 389 -11.71 6.68 -22.22
CA GLY A 389 -11.44 6.46 -23.62
C GLY A 389 -11.38 5.00 -24.05
N GLY A 390 -11.94 4.08 -23.23
CA GLY A 390 -12.00 2.64 -23.49
C GLY A 390 -10.79 1.86 -22.94
N ALA A 391 -10.94 0.53 -22.86
CA ALA A 391 -9.89 -0.36 -22.31
C ALA A 391 -8.56 -0.25 -23.07
N ALA A 392 -8.61 -0.09 -24.41
CA ALA A 392 -7.42 0.04 -25.25
C ALA A 392 -6.61 1.32 -25.01
N ASN A 393 -7.23 2.35 -24.40
CA ASN A 393 -6.56 3.61 -24.07
C ASN A 393 -5.74 3.52 -22.76
N MET A 394 -5.92 2.50 -21.96
CA MET A 394 -5.26 2.34 -20.65
C MET A 394 -4.12 1.34 -20.73
N THR A 395 -2.87 1.82 -20.57
CA THR A 395 -1.67 0.96 -20.51
C THR A 395 -1.40 0.46 -19.10
N SER A 396 -1.82 1.23 -18.09
CA SER A 396 -1.64 0.87 -16.68
C SER A 396 -2.76 1.48 -15.83
N VAL A 397 -3.31 0.67 -14.93
CA VAL A 397 -4.33 1.07 -13.95
C VAL A 397 -3.84 0.71 -12.56
N GLY A 398 -3.65 1.72 -11.74
CA GLY A 398 -3.30 1.59 -10.34
C GLY A 398 -4.02 2.64 -9.50
N ALA A 399 -3.94 2.49 -8.19
CA ALA A 399 -4.45 3.50 -7.28
C ALA A 399 -3.48 3.77 -6.15
N CYS A 400 -3.69 4.85 -5.45
CA CYS A 400 -3.21 5.09 -4.10
C CYS A 400 -4.42 5.46 -3.26
N THR A 401 -4.24 5.60 -1.96
CA THR A 401 -5.31 5.80 -0.96
C THR A 401 -6.46 6.75 -1.40
N THR A 402 -6.19 7.69 -2.30
CA THR A 402 -7.21 8.71 -2.69
C THR A 402 -7.29 9.00 -4.18
N ARG A 403 -6.46 8.35 -5.03
CA ARG A 403 -6.37 8.69 -6.47
C ARG A 403 -6.18 7.44 -7.31
N LEU A 404 -6.91 7.37 -8.41
CA LEU A 404 -6.50 6.51 -9.53
C LEU A 404 -5.22 7.06 -10.15
N ARG A 405 -4.35 6.18 -10.58
CA ARG A 405 -3.13 6.47 -11.32
C ARG A 405 -3.15 5.65 -12.59
N LEU A 406 -3.24 6.34 -13.68
CA LEU A 406 -3.43 5.76 -15.00
C LEU A 406 -2.28 6.17 -15.89
N VAL A 407 -1.89 5.29 -16.80
CA VAL A 407 -1.06 5.63 -17.94
C VAL A 407 -1.90 5.37 -19.17
N LEU A 408 -2.11 6.42 -19.97
CA LEU A 408 -2.97 6.41 -21.15
C LEU A 408 -2.14 6.45 -22.42
N VAL A 409 -2.69 5.90 -23.49
CA VAL A 409 -2.14 5.98 -24.84
C VAL A 409 -2.43 7.37 -25.43
N ASP A 410 -3.68 7.84 -25.31
CA ASP A 410 -4.13 9.16 -25.73
C ASP A 410 -4.86 9.86 -24.57
N ASP A 411 -4.29 10.95 -24.09
CA ASP A 411 -4.84 11.76 -23.01
C ASP A 411 -5.96 12.71 -23.46
N LYS A 412 -6.20 12.81 -24.77
CA LYS A 412 -7.30 13.61 -25.34
C LYS A 412 -8.60 12.82 -25.46
N ALA A 413 -8.54 11.50 -25.39
CA ALA A 413 -9.71 10.62 -25.46
C ALA A 413 -10.52 10.56 -24.14
N ILE A 414 -10.17 11.39 -23.13
CA ILE A 414 -10.78 11.39 -21.81
C ILE A 414 -12.02 12.28 -21.80
N ASP A 415 -13.11 11.78 -21.23
CA ASP A 415 -14.29 12.57 -20.89
C ASP A 415 -14.23 13.02 -19.42
N GLU A 416 -13.57 14.17 -19.16
CA GLU A 416 -13.48 14.72 -17.80
C GLU A 416 -14.84 15.04 -17.16
N PRO A 417 -15.84 15.59 -17.89
CA PRO A 417 -17.19 15.73 -17.37
C PRO A 417 -17.80 14.42 -16.87
N ALA A 418 -17.66 13.33 -17.64
CA ALA A 418 -18.14 12.02 -17.23
C ALA A 418 -17.40 11.50 -15.99
N LEU A 419 -16.07 11.65 -15.91
CA LEU A 419 -15.30 11.30 -14.71
C LEU A 419 -15.77 12.05 -13.46
N LYS A 420 -16.13 13.34 -13.61
CA LYS A 420 -16.69 14.12 -12.50
C LYS A 420 -18.08 13.62 -12.09
N GLN A 421 -18.93 13.20 -13.04
CA GLN A 421 -20.22 12.56 -12.73
C GLN A 421 -20.04 11.23 -12.01
N LEU A 422 -18.98 10.48 -12.30
CA LEU A 422 -18.61 9.25 -11.62
C LEU A 422 -17.93 9.45 -10.25
N GLY A 423 -17.83 10.70 -9.80
CA GLY A 423 -17.33 11.06 -8.47
C GLY A 423 -15.89 11.54 -8.43
N ALA A 424 -15.26 11.79 -9.58
CA ALA A 424 -13.94 12.42 -9.62
C ALA A 424 -14.00 13.86 -9.11
N ARG A 425 -13.22 14.15 -8.08
CA ARG A 425 -13.08 15.48 -7.48
C ARG A 425 -12.09 16.37 -8.23
N GLY A 426 -11.24 15.77 -9.04
CA GLY A 426 -10.27 16.45 -9.91
C GLY A 426 -9.54 15.46 -10.79
N VAL A 427 -9.08 15.96 -11.95
CA VAL A 427 -8.28 15.21 -12.90
C VAL A 427 -6.99 15.99 -13.12
N LEU A 428 -5.85 15.31 -13.00
CA LEU A 428 -4.51 15.89 -13.13
C LEU A 428 -3.79 15.19 -14.27
N HIS A 429 -3.48 15.91 -15.33
CA HIS A 429 -2.66 15.44 -16.43
C HIS A 429 -1.18 15.55 -16.07
N LEU A 430 -0.44 14.46 -16.24
CA LEU A 430 0.99 14.39 -16.02
C LEU A 430 1.72 14.22 -17.36
N ARG A 431 2.97 14.66 -17.43
CA ARG A 431 3.79 14.46 -18.62
C ARG A 431 3.96 12.97 -18.93
N GLY A 432 3.92 12.60 -20.21
CA GLY A 432 4.12 11.22 -20.68
C GLY A 432 2.88 10.33 -20.59
N GLY A 433 1.67 10.87 -20.75
CA GLY A 433 0.42 10.10 -20.77
C GLY A 433 -0.08 9.67 -19.39
N GLY A 434 0.56 10.17 -18.32
CA GLY A 434 0.10 9.91 -16.95
C GLY A 434 -1.15 10.71 -16.60
N LEU A 435 -2.15 10.06 -16.00
CA LEU A 435 -3.37 10.67 -15.50
C LEU A 435 -3.59 10.31 -14.03
N GLN A 436 -3.98 11.30 -13.24
CA GLN A 436 -4.46 11.05 -11.86
C GLN A 436 -5.89 11.54 -11.72
N VAL A 437 -6.77 10.65 -11.27
CA VAL A 437 -8.17 10.98 -10.96
C VAL A 437 -8.39 10.90 -9.45
N ILE A 438 -8.75 12.02 -8.85
CA ILE A 438 -8.93 12.15 -7.40
C ILE A 438 -10.33 11.64 -7.04
N LEU A 439 -10.40 10.50 -6.34
CA LEU A 439 -11.65 9.84 -5.95
C LEU A 439 -11.85 9.77 -4.42
N GLY A 440 -10.80 10.07 -3.64
CA GLY A 440 -10.82 9.82 -2.20
C GLY A 440 -10.65 8.33 -1.87
N PRO A 441 -11.10 7.87 -0.70
CA PRO A 441 -10.78 6.53 -0.17
C PRO A 441 -11.32 5.36 -1.01
N ILE A 442 -12.18 5.62 -1.99
CA ILE A 442 -12.70 4.57 -2.89
C ILE A 442 -11.78 4.25 -4.08
N ALA A 443 -10.65 4.96 -4.22
CA ALA A 443 -9.80 4.86 -5.40
C ALA A 443 -9.26 3.44 -5.67
N ASP A 444 -8.87 2.70 -4.64
CA ASP A 444 -8.40 1.31 -4.79
C ASP A 444 -9.51 0.39 -5.29
N GLY A 445 -10.71 0.46 -4.69
CA GLY A 445 -11.86 -0.33 -5.13
C GLY A 445 -12.25 -0.02 -6.57
N VAL A 446 -12.24 1.27 -6.96
CA VAL A 446 -12.52 1.67 -8.35
C VAL A 446 -11.44 1.19 -9.31
N ALA A 447 -10.17 1.16 -8.91
CA ALA A 447 -9.11 0.58 -9.74
C ALA A 447 -9.30 -0.92 -9.98
N ASP A 448 -9.77 -1.66 -8.97
CA ASP A 448 -10.11 -3.08 -9.11
C ASP A 448 -11.30 -3.27 -10.05
N GLU A 449 -12.35 -2.45 -9.93
CA GLU A 449 -13.51 -2.47 -10.81
C GLU A 449 -13.15 -2.15 -12.27
N ILE A 450 -12.28 -1.15 -12.49
CA ILE A 450 -11.77 -0.82 -13.82
C ILE A 450 -10.99 -2.00 -14.41
N ARG A 451 -10.10 -2.65 -13.63
CA ARG A 451 -9.33 -3.82 -14.08
C ARG A 451 -10.25 -5.00 -14.42
N ALA A 452 -11.28 -5.23 -13.61
CA ALA A 452 -12.29 -6.24 -13.88
C ALA A 452 -13.07 -5.94 -15.16
N ALA A 453 -13.49 -4.68 -15.38
CA ALA A 453 -14.20 -4.25 -16.57
C ALA A 453 -13.32 -4.34 -17.84
N MET A 454 -12.05 -3.94 -17.77
CA MET A 454 -11.08 -4.11 -18.87
C MET A 454 -10.88 -5.58 -19.24
N SER A 455 -10.87 -6.48 -18.25
CA SER A 455 -10.76 -7.92 -18.50
C SER A 455 -12.01 -8.49 -19.16
N ALA A 456 -13.18 -7.92 -18.88
CA ALA A 456 -14.46 -8.30 -19.48
C ALA A 456 -14.61 -7.75 -20.92
N GLU A 457 -14.13 -6.51 -21.21
CA GLU A 457 -14.13 -5.92 -22.55
C GLU A 457 -13.10 -6.55 -23.50
N GLY A 458 -12.00 -7.11 -22.96
CA GLY A 458 -11.02 -7.87 -23.75
C GLY A 458 -11.56 -9.19 -24.32
N ALA A 459 -12.75 -9.59 -23.90
CA ALA A 459 -13.56 -10.67 -24.45
C ALA A 459 -14.70 -10.05 -25.28
N ALA A 460 -14.40 -9.53 -26.48
CA ALA A 460 -15.40 -8.89 -27.35
C ALA A 460 -16.54 -9.84 -27.74
N PRO A 461 -17.81 -9.40 -27.69
CA PRO A 461 -18.95 -10.22 -28.06
C PRO A 461 -19.32 -10.05 -29.54
N SER A 462 -19.60 -11.14 -30.19
CA SER A 462 -20.46 -11.20 -31.38
C SER A 462 -21.92 -11.20 -30.92
N GLU A 463 -22.74 -10.42 -31.63
CA GLU A 463 -24.15 -10.07 -31.38
C GLU A 463 -25.11 -11.23 -31.00
N ALA A 464 -25.91 -10.93 -30.01
CA ALA A 464 -27.34 -11.19 -29.67
C ALA A 464 -28.12 -12.37 -30.31
N PRO A 465 -29.25 -12.86 -29.72
CA PRO A 465 -30.30 -12.12 -29.02
C PRO A 465 -30.84 -12.75 -27.71
N ALA A 466 -31.68 -11.96 -27.05
CA ALA A 466 -32.36 -12.17 -25.79
C ALA A 466 -33.17 -13.46 -25.62
N VAL A 467 -33.32 -13.94 -24.36
CA VAL A 467 -34.58 -14.15 -23.63
C VAL A 467 -34.37 -14.80 -22.26
N SER A 468 -34.96 -14.15 -21.25
CA SER A 468 -35.61 -14.58 -19.98
C SER A 468 -34.91 -15.35 -18.86
N GLU A 469 -34.94 -14.68 -17.72
CA GLU A 469 -35.28 -15.07 -16.33
C GLU A 469 -35.08 -16.50 -15.83
N GLY A 470 -34.43 -16.60 -14.68
CA GLY A 470 -34.54 -17.77 -13.78
C GLY A 470 -33.46 -17.81 -12.69
N THR A 471 -33.81 -17.19 -11.57
CA THR A 471 -33.39 -17.46 -10.15
C THR A 471 -32.38 -18.55 -9.83
N GLY A 472 -31.34 -18.15 -9.06
CA GLY A 472 -30.93 -18.90 -7.86
C GLY A 472 -29.55 -19.55 -7.84
N SER A 473 -28.74 -19.06 -6.90
CA SER A 473 -27.75 -19.75 -6.05
C SER A 473 -26.40 -20.19 -6.62
N ASP A 474 -25.38 -19.65 -5.99
CA ASP A 474 -24.02 -20.15 -5.71
C ASP A 474 -23.56 -21.46 -6.37
N ALA A 475 -22.56 -21.32 -7.27
CA ALA A 475 -21.35 -22.13 -7.37
C ALA A 475 -20.57 -21.65 -8.61
N THR A 476 -19.25 -21.52 -8.49
CA THR A 476 -18.30 -21.25 -9.58
C THR A 476 -18.67 -22.10 -10.81
N SER A 477 -19.34 -21.51 -11.80
CA SER A 477 -19.75 -22.23 -13.01
C SER A 477 -18.53 -22.50 -13.89
N VAL A 478 -18.02 -23.70 -13.80
CA VAL A 478 -17.06 -24.27 -14.76
C VAL A 478 -17.78 -24.35 -16.11
N VAL A 479 -17.40 -23.47 -17.06
CA VAL A 479 -18.00 -23.50 -18.40
C VAL A 479 -17.59 -24.79 -19.09
N ARG A 480 -18.54 -25.71 -19.25
CA ARG A 480 -18.33 -27.00 -19.92
C ARG A 480 -18.39 -26.85 -21.45
N LEU A 481 -17.74 -27.78 -22.15
CA LEU A 481 -17.79 -27.84 -23.61
C LEU A 481 -19.21 -28.21 -24.08
N SER A 482 -19.66 -27.63 -25.19
CA SER A 482 -20.85 -28.10 -25.87
C SER A 482 -20.61 -29.51 -26.44
N ALA A 483 -21.67 -30.26 -26.76
CA ALA A 483 -21.55 -31.61 -27.33
C ALA A 483 -20.70 -31.63 -28.60
N GLU A 484 -20.89 -30.67 -29.48
CA GLU A 484 -20.10 -30.53 -30.72
C GLU A 484 -18.61 -30.21 -30.44
N GLN A 485 -18.35 -29.35 -29.49
CA GLN A 485 -16.98 -29.06 -29.06
C GLN A 485 -16.30 -30.28 -28.42
N LEU A 486 -17.04 -31.03 -27.62
CA LEU A 486 -16.55 -32.25 -27.00
C LEU A 486 -16.16 -33.30 -28.04
N ASP A 487 -16.96 -33.46 -29.09
CA ASP A 487 -16.67 -34.40 -30.21
C ASP A 487 -15.40 -33.96 -30.95
N HIS A 488 -15.18 -32.70 -31.22
CA HIS A 488 -13.96 -32.19 -31.81
C HIS A 488 -12.75 -32.42 -30.91
N TRP A 489 -12.87 -32.24 -29.60
CA TRP A 489 -11.82 -32.54 -28.64
C TRP A 489 -11.48 -34.01 -28.61
N LEU A 490 -12.49 -34.89 -28.58
CA LEU A 490 -12.30 -36.33 -28.60
C LEU A 490 -11.66 -36.81 -29.89
N ALA A 491 -12.05 -36.27 -31.05
CA ALA A 491 -11.44 -36.55 -32.32
C ALA A 491 -9.93 -36.18 -32.35
N ALA A 492 -9.60 -34.99 -31.86
CA ALA A 492 -8.19 -34.52 -31.77
C ALA A 492 -7.34 -35.32 -30.77
N LEU A 493 -7.94 -35.96 -29.79
CA LEU A 493 -7.29 -36.82 -28.81
C LEU A 493 -7.19 -38.31 -29.27
N GLY A 494 -7.57 -38.63 -30.51
CA GLY A 494 -7.54 -39.99 -31.02
C GLY A 494 -8.77 -40.84 -30.69
N GLY A 495 -9.88 -40.20 -30.36
CA GLY A 495 -11.17 -40.81 -30.04
C GLY A 495 -11.42 -41.02 -28.54
N ARG A 496 -12.72 -41.25 -28.23
CA ARG A 496 -13.18 -41.37 -26.84
C ARG A 496 -12.49 -42.52 -26.08
N GLY A 497 -12.18 -43.63 -26.76
CA GLY A 497 -11.51 -44.79 -26.18
C GLY A 497 -10.00 -44.57 -25.87
N ASN A 498 -9.41 -43.52 -26.42
CA ASN A 498 -8.01 -43.18 -26.19
C ASN A 498 -7.78 -42.37 -24.91
N VAL A 499 -8.81 -41.67 -24.40
CA VAL A 499 -8.73 -40.86 -23.17
C VAL A 499 -9.04 -41.73 -21.96
N GLN A 500 -8.03 -42.06 -21.17
CA GLN A 500 -8.18 -42.84 -19.94
C GLN A 500 -8.48 -41.96 -18.72
N GLU A 501 -7.85 -40.79 -18.66
CA GLU A 501 -8.01 -39.84 -17.57
C GLU A 501 -7.86 -38.40 -18.08
N ALA A 502 -8.68 -37.48 -17.59
CA ALA A 502 -8.58 -36.05 -17.88
C ALA A 502 -8.74 -35.27 -16.58
N THR A 503 -7.70 -34.52 -16.18
CA THR A 503 -7.68 -33.77 -14.93
C THR A 503 -7.10 -32.38 -15.17
N ALA A 504 -7.73 -31.35 -14.59
CA ALA A 504 -7.13 -30.01 -14.58
C ALA A 504 -6.06 -29.90 -13.49
N VAL A 505 -4.88 -29.41 -13.87
CA VAL A 505 -3.76 -29.22 -12.95
C VAL A 505 -3.34 -27.77 -12.98
N ALA A 506 -3.16 -27.16 -11.80
CA ALA A 506 -2.76 -25.76 -11.63
C ALA A 506 -3.66 -24.75 -12.39
N MET A 507 -4.95 -25.03 -12.50
CA MET A 507 -6.00 -24.21 -13.14
C MET A 507 -5.80 -23.89 -14.63
N THR A 508 -4.61 -24.06 -15.16
CA THR A 508 -4.24 -23.67 -16.54
C THR A 508 -3.83 -24.83 -17.44
N ARG A 509 -3.66 -26.03 -16.90
CA ARG A 509 -3.20 -27.22 -17.62
C ARG A 509 -4.22 -28.34 -17.55
N LEU A 510 -4.49 -28.94 -18.70
CA LEU A 510 -5.19 -30.19 -18.81
C LEU A 510 -4.15 -31.32 -18.83
N ARG A 511 -4.22 -32.21 -17.85
CA ARG A 511 -3.43 -33.44 -17.80
C ARG A 511 -4.28 -34.58 -18.31
N LEU A 512 -3.79 -35.22 -19.33
CA LEU A 512 -4.46 -36.34 -19.99
C LEU A 512 -3.60 -37.58 -19.85
N ARG A 513 -4.22 -38.73 -19.57
CA ARG A 513 -3.65 -40.03 -19.74
C ARG A 513 -4.31 -40.68 -20.96
N LEU A 514 -3.52 -40.94 -21.98
CA LEU A 514 -3.96 -41.56 -23.23
C LEU A 514 -3.49 -43.00 -23.31
N ALA A 515 -4.33 -43.89 -23.89
CA ALA A 515 -3.96 -45.28 -24.17
C ALA A 515 -2.83 -45.34 -25.22
N ASP A 516 -2.93 -44.49 -26.23
CA ASP A 516 -1.92 -44.30 -27.25
C ASP A 516 -1.71 -42.82 -27.58
N ALA A 517 -0.60 -42.26 -27.13
CA ALA A 517 -0.24 -40.87 -27.39
C ALA A 517 0.19 -40.58 -28.83
N ALA A 518 0.44 -41.61 -29.67
CA ALA A 518 0.77 -41.41 -31.08
C ALA A 518 -0.43 -40.96 -31.90
N ASN A 519 -1.66 -41.27 -31.45
CA ASN A 519 -2.90 -40.90 -32.13
C ASN A 519 -3.41 -39.47 -31.79
N LEU A 520 -2.58 -38.66 -31.17
CA LEU A 520 -2.90 -37.30 -30.81
C LEU A 520 -2.61 -36.34 -31.97
N ASP A 521 -3.66 -35.57 -32.40
CA ASP A 521 -3.52 -34.53 -33.41
C ASP A 521 -3.23 -33.16 -32.73
N GLU A 522 -1.95 -32.78 -32.72
CA GLU A 522 -1.48 -31.55 -32.13
C GLU A 522 -1.97 -30.30 -32.89
N ALA A 523 -2.18 -30.40 -34.21
CA ALA A 523 -2.62 -29.30 -35.03
C ALA A 523 -4.10 -28.99 -34.72
N ALA A 524 -4.93 -30.01 -34.62
CA ALA A 524 -6.33 -29.87 -34.23
C ALA A 524 -6.46 -29.33 -32.80
N LEU A 525 -5.65 -29.78 -31.85
CA LEU A 525 -5.65 -29.25 -30.49
C LEU A 525 -5.27 -27.76 -30.42
N LYS A 526 -4.31 -27.32 -31.22
CA LYS A 526 -3.96 -25.88 -31.31
C LYS A 526 -5.12 -25.06 -31.87
N THR A 527 -5.84 -25.59 -32.89
CA THR A 527 -7.05 -24.94 -33.40
C THR A 527 -8.16 -24.86 -32.37
N LEU A 528 -8.25 -25.83 -31.46
CA LEU A 528 -9.18 -25.85 -30.34
C LEU A 528 -8.74 -24.96 -29.15
N GLY A 529 -7.59 -24.27 -29.29
CA GLY A 529 -7.11 -23.27 -28.35
C GLY A 529 -6.03 -23.77 -27.39
N ALA A 530 -5.34 -24.88 -27.72
CA ALA A 530 -4.17 -25.31 -26.97
C ALA A 530 -2.99 -24.36 -27.24
N GLN A 531 -2.48 -23.74 -26.19
CA GLN A 531 -1.33 -22.82 -26.23
C GLN A 531 0.01 -23.56 -26.22
N GLY A 532 0.02 -24.80 -25.74
CA GLY A 532 1.19 -25.67 -25.71
C GLY A 532 0.79 -27.09 -25.40
N ILE A 533 1.55 -28.06 -25.98
CA ILE A 533 1.33 -29.49 -25.78
C ILE A 533 2.67 -30.08 -25.41
N GLN A 534 2.72 -30.88 -24.35
CA GLN A 534 3.91 -31.57 -23.88
C GLN A 534 3.58 -33.04 -23.67
N ARG A 535 4.26 -33.90 -24.39
CA ARG A 535 4.20 -35.37 -24.20
C ARG A 535 5.19 -35.77 -23.11
N ILE A 536 4.75 -36.63 -22.20
CA ILE A 536 5.53 -37.15 -21.09
C ILE A 536 5.53 -38.69 -21.21
N ASP A 537 6.54 -39.34 -20.71
CA ASP A 537 6.65 -40.81 -20.78
C ASP A 537 5.45 -41.51 -20.13
N GLY A 538 5.03 -42.65 -20.70
CA GLY A 538 3.94 -43.46 -20.18
C GLY A 538 2.54 -43.03 -20.61
N GLY A 539 2.37 -42.38 -21.77
CA GLY A 539 1.08 -41.98 -22.31
C GLY A 539 0.48 -40.75 -21.65
N LEU A 540 1.24 -40.01 -20.86
CA LEU A 540 0.84 -38.78 -20.21
C LEU A 540 1.07 -37.60 -21.14
N VAL A 541 0.03 -36.73 -21.29
CA VAL A 541 0.10 -35.52 -22.10
C VAL A 541 -0.41 -34.34 -21.29
N HIS A 542 0.34 -33.25 -21.30
CA HIS A 542 -0.09 -31.96 -20.75
C HIS A 542 -0.44 -31.02 -21.88
N VAL A 543 -1.66 -30.43 -21.82
CA VAL A 543 -2.13 -29.41 -22.75
C VAL A 543 -2.35 -28.11 -21.99
N LEU A 544 -1.68 -27.05 -22.40
CA LEU A 544 -1.81 -25.73 -21.80
C LEU A 544 -3.03 -25.02 -22.41
N LEU A 545 -4.05 -24.73 -21.60
CA LEU A 545 -5.35 -24.19 -22.00
C LEU A 545 -5.72 -22.88 -21.31
N GLY A 546 -4.88 -22.39 -20.39
CA GLY A 546 -5.26 -21.27 -19.52
C GLY A 546 -6.48 -21.62 -18.66
N GLU A 547 -7.30 -20.64 -18.35
CA GLU A 547 -8.49 -20.79 -17.49
C GLU A 547 -9.56 -21.77 -18.01
N ARG A 548 -9.45 -22.21 -19.25
CA ARG A 548 -10.38 -23.19 -19.86
C ARG A 548 -10.10 -24.64 -19.42
N ALA A 549 -8.93 -24.93 -18.84
CA ALA A 549 -8.52 -26.28 -18.47
C ALA A 549 -9.52 -27.00 -17.54
N PRO A 550 -10.10 -26.38 -16.49
CA PRO A 550 -11.10 -27.03 -15.63
C PRO A 550 -12.38 -27.43 -16.39
N GLY A 551 -12.89 -26.56 -17.28
CA GLY A 551 -14.09 -26.84 -18.08
C GLY A 551 -13.91 -27.99 -19.08
N VAL A 552 -12.77 -28.00 -19.75
CA VAL A 552 -12.40 -29.09 -20.68
C VAL A 552 -12.18 -30.40 -19.92
N ALA A 553 -11.50 -30.37 -18.78
CA ALA A 553 -11.29 -31.55 -17.93
C ALA A 553 -12.60 -32.15 -17.45
N ALA A 554 -13.52 -31.32 -16.95
CA ALA A 554 -14.83 -31.74 -16.48
C ALA A 554 -15.67 -32.37 -17.61
N SER A 555 -15.60 -31.79 -18.83
CA SER A 555 -16.34 -32.32 -20.00
C SER A 555 -15.75 -33.64 -20.54
N LEU A 556 -14.45 -33.83 -20.43
CA LEU A 556 -13.78 -35.09 -20.84
C LEU A 556 -13.85 -36.19 -19.76
N GLY A 557 -14.02 -35.79 -18.48
CA GLY A 557 -14.05 -36.71 -17.34
C GLY A 557 -15.43 -37.26 -16.97
N ASP A 558 -16.51 -36.62 -17.41
CA ASP A 558 -17.88 -37.13 -17.21
C ASP A 558 -18.08 -38.37 -18.10
N ARG A 559 -17.94 -39.56 -17.48
CA ARG A 559 -18.16 -40.87 -18.12
C ARG A 559 -19.62 -41.29 -17.99
#